data_759a3cece81d03d63a730f432859e557
#
_entry.id   759a3cece81d03d63a730f432859e557
#
_cell.length_a   1.000
_cell.length_b   1.000
_cell.length_c   1.000
_cell.angle_alpha   90.00
_cell.angle_beta   90.00
_cell.angle_gamma   90.00
#
_symmetry.space_group_name_H-M   'P 1'
#
loop_
_entity.id
_entity.type
_entity.pdbx_description
1 polymer ?
#
loop_
_entity_poly.entity_id
_entity_poly.type
_entity_poly.pdbx_seq_one_letter_code
_entity_poly.pdbx_strand_id
1 'polypeptide(L)'
;MAEALIARERRDLDDTPDFEPRRFANVPSYVAGDQAPLLFMPLRGGPTEQVTAWLASVEGVGPDKLQRKMSQKDLRQWKRAHKGHRSFTVLRHPVARAHHAFCNHILGNGPQVYNGIRQTLIRRYKLPLSPNGPDETYTLDDHRAAFSAFLSFLKPNLNGQTAIRVDAAWCTQAQALQGFGTLVPPDFVLREADLARDLDILARTVGCVPCDLPPGKGDVPFTLDETYTDDIETLTASAYPRDYMAFGFDRWRQAA
;
A
#
# COMPACT_ATOMS: atom_id res chain seq x y z
N MET A 1 -28.68 16.75 -12.10
CA MET A 1 -28.75 15.24 -12.16
C MET A 1 -27.53 14.57 -11.56
N ALA A 2 -26.30 14.95 -11.89
CA ALA A 2 -25.08 14.35 -11.31
C ALA A 2 -24.93 14.54 -9.79
N GLU A 3 -25.24 15.75 -9.28
CA GLU A 3 -25.18 16.03 -7.82
C GLU A 3 -26.22 15.23 -7.01
N ALA A 4 -27.41 14.99 -7.58
CA ALA A 4 -28.45 14.19 -6.94
C ALA A 4 -28.06 12.69 -6.88
N LEU A 5 -27.35 12.20 -7.91
CA LEU A 5 -26.80 10.84 -7.92
C LEU A 5 -25.71 10.66 -6.87
N ILE A 6 -24.77 11.62 -6.78
CA ILE A 6 -23.68 11.64 -5.80
C ILE A 6 -24.24 11.73 -4.36
N ALA A 7 -25.27 12.56 -4.14
CA ALA A 7 -25.91 12.69 -2.83
C ALA A 7 -26.69 11.41 -2.41
N ARG A 8 -27.27 10.69 -3.40
CA ARG A 8 -27.94 9.42 -3.16
C ARG A 8 -26.93 8.30 -2.86
N GLU A 9 -25.81 8.27 -3.59
CA GLU A 9 -24.71 7.35 -3.35
C GLU A 9 -24.09 7.53 -1.94
N ARG A 10 -23.95 8.79 -1.48
CA ARG A 10 -23.44 9.06 -0.13
C ARG A 10 -24.39 8.55 0.96
N ARG A 11 -25.71 8.71 0.81
CA ARG A 11 -26.71 8.22 1.76
C ARG A 11 -26.68 6.69 1.89
N ASP A 12 -26.61 5.99 0.75
CA ASP A 12 -26.59 4.52 0.74
C ASP A 12 -25.32 3.91 1.35
N LEU A 13 -24.23 4.70 1.44
CA LEU A 13 -22.97 4.29 2.09
C LEU A 13 -23.01 4.51 3.60
N ASP A 14 -23.68 5.59 4.05
CA ASP A 14 -23.83 5.91 5.47
C ASP A 14 -24.81 4.94 6.18
N ASP A 15 -25.75 4.34 5.43
CA ASP A 15 -26.70 3.36 5.96
C ASP A 15 -26.15 1.92 6.04
N THR A 16 -24.90 1.66 5.69
CA THR A 16 -24.28 0.34 5.81
C THR A 16 -23.62 0.21 7.19
N PRO A 17 -24.11 -0.69 8.09
CA PRO A 17 -23.65 -0.75 9.49
C PRO A 17 -22.16 -1.00 9.68
N ASP A 18 -21.48 -1.59 8.69
CA ASP A 18 -20.05 -1.93 8.73
C ASP A 18 -19.16 -0.96 7.94
N PHE A 19 -19.72 0.13 7.37
CA PHE A 19 -18.97 1.12 6.64
C PHE A 19 -18.49 2.22 7.58
N GLU A 20 -17.40 2.00 8.29
CA GLU A 20 -16.63 3.10 8.84
C GLU A 20 -15.86 3.78 7.73
N PRO A 21 -16.18 5.04 7.37
CA PRO A 21 -15.37 5.82 6.46
C PRO A 21 -14.02 6.02 7.11
N ARG A 22 -13.08 5.10 6.83
CA ARG A 22 -11.70 5.28 7.29
C ARG A 22 -11.22 6.60 6.72
N ARG A 23 -10.95 7.55 7.59
CA ARG A 23 -10.39 8.83 7.18
C ARG A 23 -9.18 8.51 6.33
N PHE A 24 -9.11 9.09 5.15
CA PHE A 24 -7.88 9.16 4.37
C PHE A 24 -6.88 9.92 5.23
N ALA A 25 -6.28 9.20 6.13
CA ALA A 25 -5.26 9.74 6.97
C ALA A 25 -3.95 9.58 6.22
N ASN A 26 -3.59 10.59 5.43
CA ASN A 26 -2.20 10.89 5.17
C ASN A 26 -1.51 11.30 6.48
N VAL A 27 -1.77 10.56 7.56
CA VAL A 27 -0.97 10.70 8.76
C VAL A 27 0.29 9.92 8.50
N PRO A 28 1.43 10.59 8.29
CA PRO A 28 2.69 9.93 8.10
C PRO A 28 2.92 8.98 9.27
N SER A 29 3.20 7.72 8.95
CA SER A 29 3.63 6.73 9.92
C SER A 29 5.14 6.63 9.86
N TYR A 30 5.78 6.47 11.00
CA TYR A 30 7.23 6.34 11.12
C TYR A 30 7.55 5.11 11.94
N VAL A 31 8.60 4.40 11.54
CA VAL A 31 9.17 3.26 12.28
C VAL A 31 10.66 3.51 12.47
N ALA A 32 11.13 3.44 13.71
CA ALA A 32 12.53 3.66 14.04
C ALA A 32 12.95 2.79 15.22
N GLY A 33 14.23 2.51 15.31
CA GLY A 33 14.86 1.93 16.47
C GLY A 33 15.49 2.97 17.38
N ASP A 34 16.15 2.51 18.42
CA ASP A 34 16.84 3.35 19.41
C ASP A 34 18.34 3.49 19.14
N GLN A 35 18.93 2.63 18.31
CA GLN A 35 20.36 2.57 18.04
C GLN A 35 20.70 3.01 16.61
N ALA A 36 20.04 2.42 15.60
CA ALA A 36 20.30 2.71 14.21
C ALA A 36 19.71 4.07 13.83
N PRO A 37 20.47 4.97 13.22
CA PRO A 37 19.96 6.27 12.79
C PRO A 37 19.17 6.16 11.47
N LEU A 38 18.18 5.25 11.45
CA LEU A 38 17.32 4.93 10.31
C LEU A 38 15.86 5.22 10.66
N LEU A 39 15.21 6.03 9.82
CA LEU A 39 13.80 6.37 9.96
C LEU A 39 13.03 5.82 8.77
N PHE A 40 12.32 4.73 8.96
CA PHE A 40 11.45 4.16 7.93
C PHE A 40 10.11 4.87 7.88
N MET A 41 9.69 5.22 6.68
CA MET A 41 8.45 5.92 6.34
C MET A 41 7.57 4.99 5.49
N PRO A 42 6.80 4.06 6.11
CA PRO A 42 6.05 3.06 5.38
C PRO A 42 4.91 3.66 4.56
N LEU A 43 4.80 3.23 3.32
CA LEU A 43 3.62 3.45 2.48
C LEU A 43 2.66 2.26 2.65
N ARG A 44 1.38 2.53 2.88
CA ARG A 44 0.38 1.47 2.98
C ARG A 44 0.31 0.66 1.68
N GLY A 45 0.25 -0.66 1.79
CA GLY A 45 0.33 -1.57 0.65
C GLY A 45 1.75 -1.83 0.14
N GLY A 46 2.78 -1.22 0.75
CA GLY A 46 4.19 -1.55 0.53
C GLY A 46 4.67 -2.72 1.41
N PRO A 47 5.95 -3.11 1.33
CA PRO A 47 6.55 -4.23 2.08
C PRO A 47 6.84 -3.87 3.54
N THR A 48 5.87 -3.27 4.23
CA THR A 48 6.05 -2.68 5.58
C THR A 48 6.50 -3.69 6.61
N GLU A 49 5.91 -4.88 6.65
CA GLU A 49 6.28 -5.90 7.64
C GLU A 49 7.70 -6.42 7.42
N GLN A 50 8.06 -6.66 6.17
CA GLN A 50 9.37 -7.14 5.78
C GLN A 50 10.48 -6.12 6.12
N VAL A 51 10.28 -4.85 5.78
CA VAL A 51 11.23 -3.77 6.10
C VAL A 51 11.31 -3.51 7.60
N THR A 52 10.18 -3.62 8.30
CA THR A 52 10.16 -3.49 9.77
C THR A 52 10.94 -4.62 10.45
N ALA A 53 10.79 -5.86 9.96
CA ALA A 53 11.55 -7.00 10.47
C ALA A 53 13.05 -6.85 10.19
N TRP A 54 13.42 -6.38 8.99
CA TRP A 54 14.80 -6.05 8.66
C TRP A 54 15.37 -4.97 9.60
N LEU A 55 14.65 -3.88 9.83
CA LEU A 55 15.10 -2.80 10.74
C LEU A 55 15.27 -3.32 12.16
N ALA A 56 14.39 -4.21 12.63
CA ALA A 56 14.52 -4.87 13.93
C ALA A 56 15.79 -5.75 14.02
N SER A 57 16.15 -6.44 12.94
CA SER A 57 17.39 -7.20 12.85
C SER A 57 18.63 -6.29 12.93
N VAL A 58 18.60 -5.13 12.23
CA VAL A 58 19.67 -4.12 12.32
C VAL A 58 19.82 -3.57 13.76
N GLU A 59 18.69 -3.39 14.45
CA GLU A 59 18.66 -2.96 15.86
C GLU A 59 19.06 -4.07 16.87
N GLY A 60 19.06 -5.34 16.45
CA GLY A 60 19.28 -6.49 17.35
C GLY A 60 18.11 -6.73 18.32
N VAL A 61 16.88 -6.34 17.93
CA VAL A 61 15.67 -6.44 18.79
C VAL A 61 14.52 -7.13 18.06
N GLY A 62 13.45 -7.44 18.77
CA GLY A 62 12.20 -7.90 18.16
C GLY A 62 11.45 -6.73 17.46
N PRO A 63 10.65 -7.02 16.39
CA PRO A 63 9.89 -5.99 15.67
C PRO A 63 8.87 -5.23 16.55
N ASP A 64 8.45 -5.81 17.67
CA ASP A 64 7.55 -5.20 18.65
C ASP A 64 8.24 -4.10 19.50
N LYS A 65 9.57 -4.10 19.56
CA LYS A 65 10.38 -3.11 20.28
C LYS A 65 10.65 -1.83 19.49
N LEU A 66 10.43 -1.84 18.18
CA LEU A 66 10.60 -0.64 17.38
C LEU A 66 9.54 0.41 17.71
N GLN A 67 9.96 1.67 17.72
CA GLN A 67 9.05 2.79 17.88
C GLN A 67 8.15 2.92 16.66
N ARG A 68 6.84 2.93 16.91
CA ARG A 68 5.81 3.08 15.87
C ARG A 68 4.81 4.16 16.28
N LYS A 69 4.04 4.69 15.34
CA LYS A 69 3.02 5.73 15.60
C LYS A 69 3.57 6.94 16.36
N MET A 70 4.79 7.32 16.04
CA MET A 70 5.46 8.46 16.67
C MET A 70 4.65 9.74 16.47
N SER A 71 4.41 10.46 17.56
CA SER A 71 3.87 11.82 17.47
C SER A 71 4.91 12.78 16.86
N GLN A 72 4.50 13.96 16.44
CA GLN A 72 5.46 14.97 15.96
C GLN A 72 6.50 15.35 17.02
N LYS A 73 6.13 15.29 18.30
CA LYS A 73 7.06 15.53 19.41
C LYS A 73 8.10 14.41 19.50
N ASP A 74 7.65 13.16 19.45
CA ASP A 74 8.53 11.99 19.51
C ASP A 74 9.49 11.97 18.30
N LEU A 75 8.98 12.24 17.11
CA LEU A 75 9.80 12.34 15.90
C LEU A 75 10.89 13.42 16.03
N ARG A 76 10.55 14.60 16.55
CA ARG A 76 11.54 15.69 16.77
C ARG A 76 12.57 15.28 17.81
N GLN A 77 12.18 14.62 18.88
CA GLN A 77 13.07 14.13 19.94
C GLN A 77 14.01 13.06 19.39
N TRP A 78 13.48 12.07 18.67
CA TRP A 78 14.24 11.02 18.03
C TRP A 78 15.30 11.59 17.05
N LYS A 79 14.88 12.52 16.17
CA LYS A 79 15.80 13.18 15.22
C LYS A 79 16.92 13.96 15.90
N ARG A 80 16.68 14.57 17.07
CA ARG A 80 17.73 15.26 17.85
C ARG A 80 18.72 14.27 18.46
N ALA A 81 18.25 13.12 18.89
CA ALA A 81 19.09 12.04 19.44
C ALA A 81 19.94 11.37 18.35
N HIS A 82 19.40 11.23 17.14
CA HIS A 82 20.06 10.54 16.01
C HIS A 82 20.56 11.54 14.96
N LYS A 83 21.60 12.29 15.31
CA LYS A 83 22.24 13.22 14.36
C LYS A 83 22.84 12.45 13.20
N GLY A 84 22.55 12.91 11.96
CA GLY A 84 23.00 12.22 10.75
C GLY A 84 22.11 11.05 10.34
N HIS A 85 20.92 10.90 10.95
CA HIS A 85 19.93 9.90 10.53
C HIS A 85 19.61 10.01 9.03
N ARG A 86 19.15 8.90 8.48
CA ARG A 86 18.60 8.83 7.13
C ARG A 86 17.17 8.34 7.19
N SER A 87 16.30 9.06 6.53
CA SER A 87 14.90 8.69 6.35
C SER A 87 14.70 8.01 4.99
N PHE A 88 13.87 6.98 4.95
CA PHE A 88 13.64 6.25 3.70
C PHE A 88 12.21 5.72 3.60
N THR A 89 11.79 5.51 2.39
CA THR A 89 10.55 4.83 2.05
C THR A 89 10.79 3.81 0.95
N VAL A 90 9.83 2.90 0.75
CA VAL A 90 9.91 1.86 -0.28
C VAL A 90 8.70 1.96 -1.19
N LEU A 91 8.95 2.07 -2.48
CA LEU A 91 7.94 2.01 -3.52
C LEU A 91 7.74 0.56 -3.98
N ARG A 92 6.49 0.19 -4.14
CA ARG A 92 6.08 -1.07 -4.76
C ARG A 92 5.57 -0.79 -6.16
N HIS A 93 5.82 -1.70 -7.10
CA HIS A 93 5.26 -1.57 -8.44
C HIS A 93 3.73 -1.39 -8.38
N PRO A 94 3.12 -0.46 -9.16
CA PRO A 94 1.70 -0.15 -9.04
C PRO A 94 0.78 -1.37 -9.19
N VAL A 95 1.09 -2.30 -10.10
CA VAL A 95 0.31 -3.55 -10.26
C VAL A 95 0.39 -4.40 -9.00
N ALA A 96 1.60 -4.60 -8.44
CA ALA A 96 1.79 -5.39 -7.23
C ALA A 96 1.09 -4.76 -6.02
N ARG A 97 1.13 -3.44 -5.92
CA ARG A 97 0.46 -2.71 -4.84
C ARG A 97 -1.06 -2.78 -4.95
N ALA A 98 -1.60 -2.62 -6.16
CA ALA A 98 -3.04 -2.75 -6.41
C ALA A 98 -3.53 -4.18 -6.14
N HIS A 99 -2.77 -5.21 -6.56
CA HIS A 99 -3.07 -6.61 -6.28
C HIS A 99 -3.05 -6.91 -4.78
N HIS A 100 -2.03 -6.42 -4.06
CA HIS A 100 -1.97 -6.53 -2.61
C HIS A 100 -3.19 -5.87 -1.92
N ALA A 101 -3.59 -4.67 -2.35
CA ALA A 101 -4.77 -3.99 -1.82
C ALA A 101 -6.06 -4.77 -2.11
N PHE A 102 -6.20 -5.31 -3.32
CA PHE A 102 -7.33 -6.15 -3.71
C PHE A 102 -7.42 -7.40 -2.84
N CYS A 103 -6.34 -8.17 -2.71
CA CYS A 103 -6.33 -9.42 -1.95
C CYS A 103 -6.62 -9.21 -0.47
N ASN A 104 -6.02 -8.18 0.14
CA ASN A 104 -6.13 -7.97 1.59
C ASN A 104 -7.41 -7.24 2.03
N HIS A 105 -7.92 -6.33 1.18
CA HIS A 105 -9.02 -5.45 1.60
C HIS A 105 -10.35 -5.73 0.90
N ILE A 106 -10.32 -6.41 -0.25
CA ILE A 106 -11.53 -6.69 -1.03
C ILE A 106 -11.81 -8.18 -1.11
N LEU A 107 -10.82 -9.00 -1.45
CA LEU A 107 -11.00 -10.43 -1.69
C LEU A 107 -11.13 -11.25 -0.41
N GLY A 108 -10.20 -11.08 0.52
CA GLY A 108 -10.07 -11.95 1.72
C GLY A 108 -11.25 -11.91 2.67
N ASN A 109 -11.14 -12.68 3.77
CA ASN A 109 -12.16 -12.78 4.82
C ASN A 109 -11.63 -12.36 6.21
N GLY A 110 -10.42 -11.78 6.26
CA GLY A 110 -9.78 -11.34 7.50
C GLY A 110 -10.37 -10.03 8.06
N PRO A 111 -9.95 -9.62 9.26
CA PRO A 111 -10.47 -8.42 9.94
C PRO A 111 -10.11 -7.09 9.23
N GLN A 112 -9.23 -7.13 8.26
CA GLN A 112 -8.82 -5.96 7.47
C GLN A 112 -9.61 -5.79 6.17
N VAL A 113 -10.59 -6.67 5.91
CA VAL A 113 -11.43 -6.60 4.72
C VAL A 113 -12.51 -5.52 4.89
N TYR A 114 -12.71 -4.74 3.84
CA TYR A 114 -13.71 -3.68 3.81
C TYR A 114 -15.03 -4.21 3.25
N ASN A 115 -15.78 -4.95 4.08
CA ASN A 115 -17.04 -5.62 3.67
C ASN A 115 -18.03 -4.65 3.02
N GLY A 116 -18.24 -3.46 3.56
CA GLY A 116 -19.14 -2.46 2.99
C GLY A 116 -18.67 -1.96 1.61
N ILE A 117 -17.36 -1.78 1.42
CA ILE A 117 -16.79 -1.42 0.11
C ILE A 117 -16.97 -2.60 -0.86
N ARG A 118 -16.63 -3.83 -0.47
CA ARG A 118 -16.84 -5.03 -1.29
C ARG A 118 -18.27 -5.14 -1.79
N GLN A 119 -19.25 -5.03 -0.90
CA GLN A 119 -20.68 -5.10 -1.27
C GLN A 119 -21.06 -3.97 -2.24
N THR A 120 -20.53 -2.77 -2.06
CA THR A 120 -20.75 -1.66 -2.98
C THR A 120 -20.13 -1.91 -4.34
N LEU A 121 -18.90 -2.47 -4.39
CA LEU A 121 -18.24 -2.86 -5.64
C LEU A 121 -19.04 -3.93 -6.39
N ILE A 122 -19.53 -4.95 -5.70
CA ILE A 122 -20.38 -6.01 -6.28
C ILE A 122 -21.66 -5.40 -6.88
N ARG A 123 -22.38 -4.61 -6.11
CA ARG A 123 -23.67 -4.06 -6.54
C ARG A 123 -23.55 -3.01 -7.64
N ARG A 124 -22.60 -2.06 -7.52
CA ARG A 124 -22.55 -0.88 -8.38
C ARG A 124 -21.52 -0.97 -9.49
N TYR A 125 -20.40 -1.65 -9.23
CA TYR A 125 -19.29 -1.76 -10.16
C TYR A 125 -19.16 -3.16 -10.77
N LYS A 126 -20.15 -4.03 -10.49
CA LYS A 126 -20.22 -5.37 -11.09
C LYS A 126 -18.99 -6.23 -10.81
N LEU A 127 -18.40 -6.07 -9.62
CA LEU A 127 -17.30 -6.92 -9.19
C LEU A 127 -17.77 -8.37 -9.16
N PRO A 128 -17.19 -9.29 -9.95
CA PRO A 128 -17.58 -10.69 -10.00
C PRO A 128 -17.01 -11.46 -8.80
N LEU A 129 -17.57 -11.20 -7.62
CA LEU A 129 -17.16 -11.81 -6.36
C LEU A 129 -18.39 -12.06 -5.48
N SER A 130 -18.36 -13.15 -4.72
CA SER A 130 -19.37 -13.42 -3.68
C SER A 130 -19.27 -12.35 -2.56
N PRO A 131 -20.41 -11.94 -1.97
CA PRO A 131 -20.41 -11.04 -0.81
C PRO A 131 -19.57 -11.55 0.37
N ASN A 132 -19.47 -12.86 0.51
CA ASN A 132 -18.69 -13.52 1.56
C ASN A 132 -17.21 -13.78 1.18
N GLY A 133 -16.77 -13.31 0.01
CA GLY A 133 -15.43 -13.57 -0.50
C GLY A 133 -15.33 -14.85 -1.36
N PRO A 134 -14.11 -15.29 -1.67
CA PRO A 134 -13.90 -16.49 -2.47
C PRO A 134 -14.33 -17.76 -1.71
N ASP A 135 -14.86 -18.73 -2.42
CA ASP A 135 -15.18 -20.07 -1.95
C ASP A 135 -14.24 -21.11 -2.60
N GLU A 136 -14.51 -22.41 -2.35
CA GLU A 136 -13.69 -23.51 -2.87
C GLU A 136 -13.71 -23.64 -4.39
N THR A 137 -14.66 -23.00 -5.08
CA THR A 137 -14.79 -23.02 -6.54
C THR A 137 -14.09 -21.85 -7.21
N TYR A 138 -13.53 -20.92 -6.44
CA TYR A 138 -12.89 -19.70 -6.93
C TYR A 138 -11.62 -20.02 -7.70
N THR A 139 -11.64 -19.73 -9.00
CA THR A 139 -10.57 -20.04 -9.95
C THR A 139 -9.63 -18.85 -10.20
N LEU A 140 -8.51 -19.09 -10.88
CA LEU A 140 -7.62 -18.04 -11.35
C LEU A 140 -8.31 -17.08 -12.34
N ASP A 141 -9.21 -17.59 -13.18
CA ASP A 141 -9.95 -16.74 -14.12
C ASP A 141 -10.95 -15.84 -13.39
N ASP A 142 -11.60 -16.34 -12.34
CA ASP A 142 -12.43 -15.51 -11.46
C ASP A 142 -11.60 -14.43 -10.77
N HIS A 143 -10.39 -14.78 -10.34
CA HIS A 143 -9.48 -13.84 -9.70
C HIS A 143 -9.05 -12.71 -10.66
N ARG A 144 -8.68 -13.06 -11.89
CA ARG A 144 -8.34 -12.11 -12.94
C ARG A 144 -9.52 -11.19 -13.27
N ALA A 145 -10.70 -11.76 -13.42
CA ALA A 145 -11.91 -11.00 -13.71
C ALA A 145 -12.25 -10.03 -12.56
N ALA A 146 -12.21 -10.48 -11.31
CA ALA A 146 -12.47 -9.66 -10.15
C ALA A 146 -11.40 -8.57 -9.96
N PHE A 147 -10.12 -8.89 -10.14
CA PHE A 147 -9.04 -7.91 -10.05
C PHE A 147 -9.13 -6.85 -11.17
N SER A 148 -9.45 -7.24 -12.40
CA SER A 148 -9.67 -6.31 -13.52
C SER A 148 -10.85 -5.37 -13.27
N ALA A 149 -11.93 -5.88 -12.69
CA ALA A 149 -13.08 -5.06 -12.28
C ALA A 149 -12.70 -4.07 -11.17
N PHE A 150 -11.89 -4.50 -10.20
CA PHE A 150 -11.36 -3.61 -9.16
C PHE A 150 -10.46 -2.52 -9.74
N LEU A 151 -9.56 -2.83 -10.67
CA LEU A 151 -8.72 -1.85 -11.35
C LEU A 151 -9.55 -0.84 -12.15
N SER A 152 -10.60 -1.30 -12.82
CA SER A 152 -11.55 -0.44 -13.54
C SER A 152 -12.28 0.53 -12.60
N PHE A 153 -12.59 0.09 -11.36
CA PHE A 153 -13.11 0.96 -10.30
C PHE A 153 -12.06 1.95 -9.80
N LEU A 154 -10.79 1.56 -9.67
CA LEU A 154 -9.74 2.43 -9.14
C LEU A 154 -9.53 3.69 -9.97
N LYS A 155 -9.63 3.61 -11.29
CA LYS A 155 -9.46 4.77 -12.17
C LYS A 155 -10.40 5.95 -11.83
N PRO A 156 -11.73 5.79 -11.82
CA PRO A 156 -12.63 6.87 -11.40
C PRO A 156 -12.51 7.20 -9.90
N ASN A 157 -12.20 6.21 -9.04
CA ASN A 157 -12.03 6.44 -7.61
C ASN A 157 -10.86 7.38 -7.32
N LEU A 158 -9.69 7.12 -7.89
CA LEU A 158 -8.49 7.94 -7.73
C LEU A 158 -8.66 9.36 -8.30
N ASN A 159 -9.57 9.54 -9.26
CA ASN A 159 -9.96 10.84 -9.81
C ASN A 159 -11.09 11.54 -9.01
N GLY A 160 -11.52 10.98 -7.87
CA GLY A 160 -12.58 11.55 -7.04
C GLY A 160 -13.98 11.48 -7.65
N GLN A 161 -14.20 10.60 -8.62
CA GLN A 161 -15.45 10.46 -9.37
C GLN A 161 -16.39 9.39 -8.78
N THR A 162 -16.09 8.87 -7.59
CA THR A 162 -16.92 7.87 -6.91
C THR A 162 -17.29 8.35 -5.52
N ALA A 163 -18.39 7.78 -4.96
CA ALA A 163 -18.80 8.05 -3.59
C ALA A 163 -17.88 7.39 -2.55
N ILE A 164 -17.13 6.34 -2.94
CA ILE A 164 -16.15 5.68 -2.09
C ILE A 164 -14.93 6.59 -1.98
N ARG A 165 -14.54 6.92 -0.76
CA ARG A 165 -13.31 7.70 -0.52
C ARG A 165 -12.09 6.89 -0.93
N VAL A 166 -11.09 7.57 -1.49
CA VAL A 166 -9.79 6.95 -1.79
C VAL A 166 -9.15 6.48 -0.48
N ASP A 167 -8.86 5.20 -0.38
CA ASP A 167 -8.16 4.64 0.79
C ASP A 167 -6.64 4.69 0.62
N ALA A 168 -5.92 4.79 1.73
CA ALA A 168 -4.47 4.81 1.74
C ALA A 168 -3.83 3.51 1.20
N ALA A 169 -4.56 2.39 1.20
CA ALA A 169 -4.08 1.12 0.67
C ALA A 169 -3.93 1.15 -0.86
N TRP A 170 -4.72 1.96 -1.56
CA TRP A 170 -4.69 2.07 -3.02
C TRP A 170 -4.56 3.50 -3.56
N CYS A 171 -4.38 4.54 -2.73
CA CYS A 171 -4.03 5.87 -3.23
C CYS A 171 -2.73 5.84 -4.04
N THR A 172 -2.46 6.83 -4.88
CA THR A 172 -1.18 6.91 -5.59
C THR A 172 -0.02 7.06 -4.60
N GLN A 173 1.11 6.43 -4.86
CA GLN A 173 2.31 6.57 -4.03
C GLN A 173 2.85 8.00 -4.09
N ALA A 174 2.74 8.64 -5.24
CA ALA A 174 3.06 10.06 -5.40
C ALA A 174 2.26 10.94 -4.41
N GLN A 175 0.97 10.68 -4.25
CA GLN A 175 0.13 11.41 -3.29
C GLN A 175 0.48 11.08 -1.83
N ALA A 176 0.79 9.82 -1.53
CA ALA A 176 1.23 9.41 -0.19
C ALA A 176 2.56 10.07 0.18
N LEU A 177 3.53 10.14 -0.74
CA LEU A 177 4.81 10.82 -0.53
C LEU A 177 4.65 12.33 -0.31
N GLN A 178 3.74 12.98 -1.02
CA GLN A 178 3.42 14.39 -0.76
C GLN A 178 2.95 14.62 0.68
N GLY A 179 2.22 13.67 1.25
CA GLY A 179 1.80 13.73 2.67
C GLY A 179 3.00 13.73 3.63
N PHE A 180 4.06 12.98 3.35
CA PHE A 180 5.32 13.05 4.11
C PHE A 180 6.04 14.38 3.91
N GLY A 181 6.07 14.89 2.69
CA GLY A 181 6.78 16.11 2.33
C GLY A 181 6.32 17.36 3.11
N THR A 182 5.12 17.36 3.68
CA THR A 182 4.65 18.44 4.55
C THR A 182 5.35 18.47 5.92
N LEU A 183 5.95 17.35 6.33
CA LEU A 183 6.64 17.21 7.62
C LEU A 183 8.14 16.95 7.43
N VAL A 184 8.48 15.90 6.73
CA VAL A 184 9.87 15.51 6.41
C VAL A 184 9.86 14.67 5.13
N PRO A 185 10.42 15.14 4.01
CA PRO A 185 10.58 14.28 2.84
C PRO A 185 11.58 13.16 3.16
N PRO A 186 11.44 11.95 2.60
CA PRO A 186 12.42 10.89 2.74
C PRO A 186 13.74 11.27 2.05
N ASP A 187 14.88 10.96 2.69
CA ASP A 187 16.21 11.12 2.08
C ASP A 187 16.42 10.11 0.94
N PHE A 188 15.81 8.92 1.09
CA PHE A 188 15.91 7.83 0.11
C PHE A 188 14.54 7.29 -0.26
N VAL A 189 14.32 7.07 -1.55
CA VAL A 189 13.14 6.42 -2.10
C VAL A 189 13.62 5.14 -2.78
N LEU A 190 13.44 4.01 -2.10
CA LEU A 190 13.89 2.69 -2.54
C LEU A 190 12.79 2.00 -3.36
N ARG A 191 13.16 0.98 -4.14
CA ARG A 191 12.23 0.12 -4.87
C ARG A 191 12.20 -1.28 -4.28
N GLU A 192 11.02 -1.88 -4.19
CA GLU A 192 10.88 -3.24 -3.68
C GLU A 192 11.67 -4.26 -4.51
N ALA A 193 11.77 -4.06 -5.82
CA ALA A 193 12.53 -4.94 -6.72
C ALA A 193 14.02 -5.06 -6.35
N ASP A 194 14.61 -3.97 -5.84
CA ASP A 194 16.02 -3.89 -5.47
C ASP A 194 16.24 -3.88 -3.95
N LEU A 195 15.20 -4.17 -3.18
CA LEU A 195 15.11 -3.84 -1.76
C LEU A 195 16.27 -4.41 -0.92
N ALA A 196 16.66 -5.67 -1.13
CA ALA A 196 17.75 -6.29 -0.36
C ALA A 196 19.07 -5.54 -0.57
N ARG A 197 19.43 -5.24 -1.81
CA ARG A 197 20.64 -4.48 -2.17
C ARG A 197 20.61 -3.07 -1.60
N ASP A 198 19.49 -2.39 -1.76
CA ASP A 198 19.37 -0.97 -1.39
C ASP A 198 19.36 -0.80 0.14
N LEU A 199 18.77 -1.74 0.88
CA LEU A 199 18.83 -1.75 2.35
C LEU A 199 20.24 -2.06 2.88
N ASP A 200 21.01 -2.95 2.21
CA ASP A 200 22.41 -3.19 2.54
C ASP A 200 23.25 -1.91 2.38
N ILE A 201 23.09 -1.21 1.26
CA ILE A 201 23.77 0.07 1.02
C ILE A 201 23.35 1.11 2.07
N LEU A 202 22.06 1.19 2.38
CA LEU A 202 21.53 2.15 3.36
C LEU A 202 22.10 1.88 4.76
N ALA A 203 22.15 0.61 5.21
CA ALA A 203 22.73 0.25 6.49
C ALA A 203 24.21 0.68 6.58
N ARG A 204 25.01 0.37 5.55
CA ARG A 204 26.43 0.80 5.49
C ARG A 204 26.59 2.31 5.50
N THR A 205 25.69 3.04 4.83
CA THR A 205 25.75 4.52 4.76
C THR A 205 25.63 5.17 6.15
N VAL A 206 24.91 4.54 7.06
CA VAL A 206 24.74 5.03 8.45
C VAL A 206 25.65 4.31 9.47
N GLY A 207 26.58 3.49 9.00
CA GLY A 207 27.54 2.78 9.85
C GLY A 207 26.97 1.54 10.58
N CYS A 208 25.81 1.04 10.15
CA CYS A 208 25.22 -0.19 10.68
C CYS A 208 25.75 -1.42 9.92
N VAL A 209 25.74 -2.57 10.60
CA VAL A 209 26.04 -3.86 9.98
C VAL A 209 24.83 -4.28 9.16
N PRO A 210 25.00 -4.61 7.87
CA PRO A 210 23.91 -5.11 7.05
C PRO A 210 23.35 -6.43 7.58
N CYS A 211 22.05 -6.62 7.41
CA CYS A 211 21.34 -7.85 7.75
C CYS A 211 20.55 -8.34 6.55
N ASP A 212 20.34 -9.64 6.47
CA ASP A 212 19.53 -10.25 5.43
C ASP A 212 18.09 -9.72 5.50
N LEU A 213 17.50 -9.49 4.33
CA LEU A 213 16.10 -9.11 4.23
C LEU A 213 15.23 -10.35 4.46
N PRO A 214 14.36 -10.37 5.49
CA PRO A 214 13.47 -11.49 5.71
C PRO A 214 12.52 -11.71 4.52
N PRO A 215 12.06 -12.95 4.30
CA PRO A 215 11.10 -13.22 3.23
C PRO A 215 9.79 -12.45 3.46
N GLY A 216 9.17 -11.98 2.37
CA GLY A 216 7.84 -11.39 2.41
C GLY A 216 6.77 -12.45 2.68
N LYS A 217 5.66 -12.06 3.29
CA LYS A 217 4.50 -12.95 3.45
C LYS A 217 3.72 -13.07 2.15
N GLY A 218 3.43 -14.30 1.76
CA GLY A 218 2.64 -14.63 0.58
C GLY A 218 1.38 -15.41 0.95
N ASP A 219 0.38 -14.75 1.53
CA ASP A 219 -0.93 -15.39 1.84
C ASP A 219 -2.02 -14.86 0.90
N VAL A 220 -1.88 -15.14 -0.39
CA VAL A 220 -2.89 -14.79 -1.39
C VAL A 220 -3.29 -16.06 -2.15
N PRO A 221 -4.56 -16.22 -2.57
CA PRO A 221 -5.00 -17.43 -3.26
C PRO A 221 -4.28 -17.65 -4.60
N PHE A 222 -3.89 -16.55 -5.27
CA PHE A 222 -3.10 -16.56 -6.50
C PHE A 222 -2.05 -15.46 -6.43
N THR A 223 -0.83 -15.79 -6.86
CA THR A 223 0.28 -14.83 -6.93
C THR A 223 0.04 -13.80 -8.04
N LEU A 224 0.76 -12.70 -7.97
CA LEU A 224 0.68 -11.71 -9.04
C LEU A 224 1.20 -12.27 -10.37
N ASP A 225 2.23 -13.13 -10.34
CA ASP A 225 2.79 -13.73 -11.56
C ASP A 225 1.80 -14.65 -12.27
N GLU A 226 0.96 -15.38 -11.52
CA GLU A 226 -0.14 -16.17 -12.08
C GLU A 226 -1.27 -15.28 -12.61
N THR A 227 -1.55 -14.18 -11.91
CA THR A 227 -2.66 -13.28 -12.19
C THR A 227 -2.39 -12.34 -13.36
N TYR A 228 -1.15 -11.90 -13.52
CA TYR A 228 -0.73 -10.85 -14.45
C TYR A 228 -1.08 -11.15 -15.91
N THR A 229 -1.63 -10.13 -16.59
CA THR A 229 -1.87 -10.08 -18.04
C THR A 229 -1.58 -8.68 -18.55
N ASP A 230 -1.42 -8.52 -19.87
CA ASP A 230 -1.25 -7.21 -20.51
C ASP A 230 -2.44 -6.28 -20.29
N ASP A 231 -3.66 -6.83 -20.19
CA ASP A 231 -4.86 -6.05 -19.88
C ASP A 231 -4.83 -5.49 -18.44
N ILE A 232 -4.39 -6.31 -17.48
CA ILE A 232 -4.19 -5.88 -16.08
C ILE A 232 -3.15 -4.77 -16.00
N GLU A 233 -2.04 -4.88 -16.73
CA GLU A 233 -1.05 -3.80 -16.82
C GLU A 233 -1.67 -2.52 -17.38
N THR A 234 -2.41 -2.61 -18.47
CA THR A 234 -3.04 -1.48 -19.14
C THR A 234 -4.06 -0.78 -18.23
N LEU A 235 -4.88 -1.55 -17.53
CA LEU A 235 -5.83 -1.03 -16.55
C LEU A 235 -5.12 -0.34 -15.39
N THR A 236 -4.03 -0.93 -14.88
CA THR A 236 -3.25 -0.37 -13.78
C THR A 236 -2.55 0.94 -14.20
N ALA A 237 -1.89 0.95 -15.35
CA ALA A 237 -1.24 2.16 -15.88
C ALA A 237 -2.25 3.30 -16.09
N SER A 238 -3.47 2.95 -16.53
CA SER A 238 -4.58 3.91 -16.67
C SER A 238 -5.10 4.46 -15.33
N ALA A 239 -5.04 3.66 -14.24
CA ALA A 239 -5.45 4.07 -12.90
C ALA A 239 -4.34 4.86 -12.16
N TYR A 240 -3.08 4.52 -12.37
CA TYR A 240 -1.91 5.08 -11.67
C TYR A 240 -0.92 5.85 -12.57
N PRO A 241 -1.37 6.66 -13.54
CA PRO A 241 -0.44 7.30 -14.50
C PRO A 241 0.62 8.17 -13.81
N ARG A 242 0.28 8.78 -12.67
CA ARG A 242 1.22 9.60 -11.90
C ARG A 242 2.35 8.77 -11.28
N ASP A 243 2.06 7.58 -10.77
CA ASP A 243 3.09 6.72 -10.18
C ASP A 243 4.05 6.19 -11.25
N TYR A 244 3.53 5.76 -12.41
CA TYR A 244 4.36 5.36 -13.54
C TYR A 244 5.27 6.48 -14.02
N MET A 245 4.72 7.68 -14.22
CA MET A 245 5.49 8.83 -14.72
C MET A 245 6.48 9.38 -13.69
N ALA A 246 6.03 9.57 -12.43
CA ALA A 246 6.86 10.21 -11.41
C ALA A 246 8.02 9.34 -10.94
N PHE A 247 7.83 8.02 -10.96
CA PHE A 247 8.82 7.08 -10.47
C PHE A 247 9.47 6.23 -11.56
N GLY A 248 9.08 6.41 -12.84
CA GLY A 248 9.65 5.68 -13.97
C GLY A 248 9.48 4.17 -13.82
N PHE A 249 8.25 3.71 -13.50
CA PHE A 249 7.96 2.28 -13.52
C PHE A 249 7.78 1.82 -14.97
N ASP A 250 8.47 0.74 -15.32
CA ASP A 250 8.23 -0.02 -16.53
C ASP A 250 7.07 -1.01 -16.34
N ARG A 251 6.74 -1.80 -17.35
CA ARG A 251 5.77 -2.89 -17.21
C ARG A 251 6.30 -3.95 -16.23
N TRP A 252 5.40 -4.57 -15.46
CA TRP A 252 5.75 -5.49 -14.38
C TRP A 252 6.77 -6.58 -14.76
N ARG A 253 6.69 -7.16 -15.95
CA ARG A 253 7.59 -8.24 -16.39
C ARG A 253 8.79 -7.79 -17.22
N GLN A 254 8.93 -6.51 -17.52
CA GLN A 254 10.11 -5.97 -18.21
C GLN A 254 11.19 -5.47 -17.27
N ALA A 255 10.91 -5.47 -15.96
CA ALA A 255 11.84 -5.05 -14.91
C ALA A 255 12.69 -6.20 -14.34
N ALA A 256 12.90 -7.29 -15.13
CA ALA A 256 13.76 -8.42 -14.73
C ALA A 256 15.09 -8.35 -15.44
#